data_149d2afd94a11a39e06bdaea0f5d9eb1
#
_entry.id   149d2afd94a11a39e06bdaea0f5d9eb1
#
_cell.length_a   1.000
_cell.length_b   1.000
_cell.length_c   1.000
_cell.angle_alpha   90.00
_cell.angle_beta   90.00
_cell.angle_gamma   90.00
#
_symmetry.space_group_name_H-M   'P 1'
#
loop_
_entity.id
_entity.type
_entity.pdbx_description
1 polymer ?
#
loop_
_entity_poly.entity_id
_entity_poly.type
_entity_poly.pdbx_seq_one_letter_code
_entity_poly.pdbx_strand_id
1 'polypeptide(L)'
;MAKEKKQNNIVRNMMIALVGGLVVGLGFMLLKQQMSEGTWNVINALLFQDITADQGFHSIGLFYIIGQLFMRGLQMAIVPLVLVSLSLAMCSISSSSKLGRIAGRTLLGFFCFYVVGACIAGIVAFAMKSAGFFNVKLPAEAVTEAATLDQFNPLATIVTAVPSNIGTAFSSNNSILAVVVVAIVLGLCMNALGDKVDPLKKVLENFSDIINLYLTFLINKVGPVAIFCLISRTFAIYGAEYLAPAAAYIVGAMLTLFVLVVTIYPIGIGLTTGLSPMKFLKKIAKVGVFGFSTNSSAACLPLNTRTCLDELGCSQEITSFVLPTGMTINMNGTTVMHMFAVTFIATASGIDITPANLITVA
;
A
#
# COMPACT_ATOMS: atom_id res chain seq x y z
N MET A 1 7.68 8.59 -25.08
CA MET A 1 6.41 8.87 -25.80
C MET A 1 5.44 7.68 -25.82
N ALA A 2 5.73 6.48 -26.35
CA ALA A 2 4.72 5.39 -26.36
C ALA A 2 4.36 4.83 -24.97
N LYS A 3 5.33 4.68 -24.05
CA LYS A 3 5.11 4.27 -22.67
C LYS A 3 4.32 5.32 -21.86
N GLU A 4 4.61 6.60 -22.02
CA GLU A 4 3.87 7.70 -21.35
C GLU A 4 2.42 7.79 -21.84
N LYS A 5 2.18 7.64 -23.14
CA LYS A 5 0.83 7.63 -23.72
C LYS A 5 0.00 6.45 -23.18
N LYS A 6 0.63 5.28 -22.96
CA LYS A 6 -0.02 4.10 -22.40
C LYS A 6 -0.35 4.28 -20.90
N GLN A 7 0.51 4.93 -20.15
CA GLN A 7 0.34 5.20 -18.73
C GLN A 7 -0.75 6.27 -18.48
N ASN A 8 -0.78 7.33 -19.27
CA ASN A 8 -1.84 8.34 -19.22
C ASN A 8 -3.22 7.75 -19.53
N ASN A 9 -3.29 6.75 -20.42
CA ASN A 9 -4.54 6.07 -20.73
C ASN A 9 -5.06 5.22 -19.56
N ILE A 10 -4.16 4.59 -18.77
CA ILE A 10 -4.54 3.78 -17.62
C ILE A 10 -5.14 4.66 -16.51
N VAL A 11 -4.43 5.73 -16.14
CA VAL A 11 -4.92 6.69 -15.13
C VAL A 11 -6.26 7.27 -15.56
N ARG A 12 -6.38 7.69 -16.80
CA ARG A 12 -7.66 8.18 -17.36
C ARG A 12 -8.78 7.15 -17.26
N ASN A 13 -8.53 5.89 -17.60
CA ASN A 13 -9.54 4.84 -17.54
C ASN A 13 -9.95 4.54 -16.09
N MET A 14 -9.02 4.56 -15.14
CA MET A 14 -9.32 4.41 -13.72
C MET A 14 -10.14 5.58 -13.18
N MET A 15 -9.82 6.81 -13.56
CA MET A 15 -10.60 7.99 -13.18
C MET A 15 -12.00 7.95 -13.76
N ILE A 16 -12.15 7.56 -15.03
CA ILE A 16 -13.47 7.37 -15.66
C ILE A 16 -14.26 6.29 -14.93
N ALA A 17 -13.63 5.18 -14.57
CA ALA A 17 -14.26 4.09 -13.82
C ALA A 17 -14.70 4.54 -12.43
N LEU A 18 -13.87 5.29 -11.72
CA LEU A 18 -14.18 5.82 -10.40
C LEU A 18 -15.36 6.82 -10.46
N VAL A 19 -15.28 7.82 -11.35
CA VAL A 19 -16.35 8.82 -11.51
C VAL A 19 -17.63 8.17 -12.04
N GLY A 20 -17.52 7.30 -13.03
CA GLY A 20 -18.66 6.54 -13.55
C GLY A 20 -19.31 5.64 -12.50
N GLY A 21 -18.48 4.94 -11.71
CA GLY A 21 -18.96 4.12 -10.59
C GLY A 21 -19.67 4.92 -9.52
N LEU A 22 -19.14 6.10 -9.20
CA LEU A 22 -19.77 7.03 -8.26
C LEU A 22 -21.13 7.52 -8.78
N VAL A 23 -21.18 7.98 -10.02
CA VAL A 23 -22.44 8.45 -10.65
C VAL A 23 -23.49 7.35 -10.69
N VAL A 24 -23.12 6.16 -11.12
CA VAL A 24 -24.04 5.00 -11.17
C VAL A 24 -24.45 4.56 -9.76
N GLY A 25 -23.53 4.49 -8.81
CA GLY A 25 -23.85 4.11 -7.44
C GLY A 25 -24.81 5.09 -6.76
N LEU A 26 -24.55 6.40 -6.88
CA LEU A 26 -25.45 7.44 -6.37
C LEU A 26 -26.79 7.45 -7.12
N GLY A 27 -26.77 7.20 -8.43
CA GLY A 27 -27.99 7.03 -9.21
C GLY A 27 -28.87 5.91 -8.68
N PHE A 28 -28.31 4.73 -8.40
CA PHE A 28 -29.05 3.63 -7.80
C PHE A 28 -29.49 3.93 -6.36
N MET A 29 -28.71 4.67 -5.58
CA MET A 29 -29.13 5.14 -4.26
C MET A 29 -30.40 6.00 -4.34
N LEU A 30 -30.44 6.96 -5.27
CA LEU A 30 -31.62 7.82 -5.47
C LEU A 30 -32.83 7.03 -6.00
N LEU A 31 -32.59 6.12 -6.93
CA LEU A 31 -33.64 5.23 -7.47
C LEU A 31 -34.23 4.31 -6.39
N LYS A 32 -33.37 3.81 -5.47
CA LYS A 32 -33.83 3.00 -4.32
C LYS A 32 -34.89 3.70 -3.49
N GLN A 33 -34.79 5.02 -3.31
CA GLN A 33 -35.78 5.80 -2.55
C GLN A 33 -37.13 5.92 -3.25
N GLN A 34 -37.17 5.74 -4.58
CA GLN A 34 -38.38 5.89 -5.40
C GLN A 34 -38.98 4.55 -5.83
N MET A 35 -38.23 3.45 -5.69
CA MET A 35 -38.67 2.11 -6.10
C MET A 35 -39.39 1.38 -4.97
N SER A 36 -40.27 0.40 -5.34
CA SER A 36 -40.80 -0.55 -4.38
C SER A 36 -39.68 -1.48 -3.84
N GLU A 37 -39.81 -1.93 -2.59
CA GLU A 37 -38.86 -2.88 -1.99
C GLU A 37 -38.64 -4.14 -2.85
N GLY A 38 -39.73 -4.67 -3.45
CA GLY A 38 -39.63 -5.85 -4.31
C GLY A 38 -38.78 -5.62 -5.55
N THR A 39 -38.91 -4.46 -6.20
CA THR A 39 -38.10 -4.10 -7.38
C THR A 39 -36.61 -3.90 -6.98
N TRP A 40 -36.39 -3.22 -5.85
CA TRP A 40 -35.02 -3.05 -5.34
C TRP A 40 -34.36 -4.39 -5.01
N ASN A 41 -35.08 -5.30 -4.36
CA ASN A 41 -34.53 -6.62 -4.00
C ASN A 41 -34.09 -7.41 -5.23
N VAL A 42 -34.86 -7.34 -6.34
CA VAL A 42 -34.44 -7.97 -7.60
C VAL A 42 -33.16 -7.36 -8.17
N ILE A 43 -33.06 -6.03 -8.20
CA ILE A 43 -31.88 -5.32 -8.71
C ILE A 43 -30.66 -5.63 -7.81
N ASN A 44 -30.85 -5.59 -6.50
CA ASN A 44 -29.81 -5.91 -5.53
C ASN A 44 -29.31 -7.35 -5.71
N ALA A 45 -30.21 -8.32 -5.84
CA ALA A 45 -29.86 -9.72 -6.06
C ALA A 45 -29.11 -9.95 -7.37
N LEU A 46 -29.45 -9.22 -8.43
CA LEU A 46 -28.80 -9.34 -9.73
C LEU A 46 -27.42 -8.67 -9.76
N LEU A 47 -27.27 -7.49 -9.16
CA LEU A 47 -26.09 -6.66 -9.34
C LEU A 47 -25.18 -6.59 -8.11
N PHE A 48 -25.72 -6.39 -6.91
CA PHE A 48 -24.95 -5.92 -5.76
C PHE A 48 -24.81 -6.92 -4.62
N GLN A 49 -25.73 -7.89 -4.51
CA GLN A 49 -25.79 -8.84 -3.40
C GLN A 49 -24.47 -9.61 -3.25
N ASP A 50 -24.06 -9.82 -2.00
CA ASP A 50 -23.01 -10.75 -1.65
C ASP A 50 -23.54 -12.19 -1.80
N ILE A 51 -22.98 -12.92 -2.76
CA ILE A 51 -23.37 -14.31 -3.05
C ILE A 51 -22.76 -15.32 -2.08
N THR A 52 -21.80 -14.89 -1.24
CA THR A 52 -21.15 -15.75 -0.25
C THR A 52 -21.82 -15.67 1.12
N ALA A 53 -22.70 -14.70 1.34
CA ALA A 53 -23.51 -14.58 2.54
C ALA A 53 -24.69 -15.57 2.50
N ASP A 54 -25.18 -15.98 3.68
CA ASP A 54 -26.27 -16.96 3.82
C ASP A 54 -27.55 -16.58 3.05
N GLN A 55 -27.80 -15.29 2.87
CA GLN A 55 -28.94 -14.75 2.10
C GLN A 55 -28.68 -14.67 0.58
N GLY A 56 -27.49 -15.01 0.12
CA GLY A 56 -27.05 -14.86 -1.27
C GLY A 56 -27.35 -16.04 -2.19
N PHE A 57 -27.93 -17.15 -1.71
CA PHE A 57 -28.07 -18.41 -2.44
C PHE A 57 -28.82 -18.32 -3.79
N HIS A 58 -29.74 -17.37 -3.92
CA HIS A 58 -30.48 -17.14 -5.15
C HIS A 58 -30.08 -15.86 -5.91
N SER A 59 -28.93 -15.26 -5.55
CA SER A 59 -28.46 -14.01 -6.11
C SER A 59 -27.35 -14.24 -7.14
N ILE A 60 -27.25 -13.34 -8.12
CA ILE A 60 -26.16 -13.35 -9.12
C ILE A 60 -25.01 -12.46 -8.64
N GLY A 61 -25.29 -11.28 -8.08
CA GLY A 61 -24.32 -10.36 -7.56
C GLY A 61 -23.23 -9.95 -8.55
N LEU A 62 -23.57 -9.59 -9.78
CA LEU A 62 -22.60 -9.39 -10.86
C LEU A 62 -21.47 -8.42 -10.49
N PHE A 63 -21.78 -7.28 -9.89
CA PHE A 63 -20.77 -6.29 -9.48
C PHE A 63 -19.95 -6.78 -8.30
N TYR A 64 -20.56 -7.54 -7.39
CA TYR A 64 -19.87 -8.22 -6.31
C TYR A 64 -18.84 -9.22 -6.85
N ILE A 65 -19.23 -10.12 -7.77
CA ILE A 65 -18.35 -11.13 -8.35
C ILE A 65 -17.14 -10.47 -9.03
N ILE A 66 -17.37 -9.48 -9.90
CA ILE A 66 -16.28 -8.81 -10.61
C ILE A 66 -15.31 -8.14 -9.63
N GLY A 67 -15.84 -7.44 -8.63
CA GLY A 67 -15.05 -6.80 -7.58
C GLY A 67 -14.25 -7.81 -6.76
N GLN A 68 -14.87 -8.90 -6.32
CA GLN A 68 -14.22 -9.92 -5.50
C GLN A 68 -13.16 -10.72 -6.28
N LEU A 69 -13.40 -11.04 -7.54
CA LEU A 69 -12.38 -11.70 -8.37
C LEU A 69 -11.14 -10.82 -8.53
N PHE A 70 -11.33 -9.52 -8.70
CA PHE A 70 -10.21 -8.58 -8.74
C PHE A 70 -9.47 -8.52 -7.41
N MET A 71 -10.18 -8.37 -6.29
CA MET A 71 -9.58 -8.35 -4.95
C MET A 71 -8.82 -9.65 -4.63
N ARG A 72 -9.43 -10.79 -4.90
CA ARG A 72 -8.78 -12.11 -4.73
C ARG A 72 -7.57 -12.28 -5.64
N GLY A 73 -7.66 -11.76 -6.88
CA GLY A 73 -6.54 -11.74 -7.81
C GLY A 73 -5.35 -10.92 -7.28
N LEU A 74 -5.60 -9.76 -6.67
CA LEU A 74 -4.55 -8.99 -6.00
C LEU A 74 -3.98 -9.74 -4.79
N GLN A 75 -4.84 -10.29 -3.94
CA GLN A 75 -4.44 -11.02 -2.74
C GLN A 75 -3.59 -12.25 -3.05
N MET A 76 -3.87 -12.95 -4.16
CA MET A 76 -3.10 -14.11 -4.61
C MET A 76 -1.63 -13.78 -4.87
N ALA A 77 -1.33 -12.57 -5.31
CA ALA A 77 0.04 -12.15 -5.61
C ALA A 77 0.84 -11.72 -4.36
N ILE A 78 0.21 -11.47 -3.21
CA ILE A 78 0.87 -10.87 -2.04
C ILE A 78 2.00 -11.74 -1.51
N VAL A 79 1.69 -12.97 -1.13
CA VAL A 79 2.67 -13.91 -0.53
C VAL A 79 3.86 -14.16 -1.47
N PRO A 80 3.67 -14.55 -2.75
CA PRO A 80 4.78 -14.79 -3.65
C PRO A 80 5.58 -13.52 -3.96
N LEU A 81 4.92 -12.35 -4.08
CA LEU A 81 5.60 -11.09 -4.31
C LEU A 81 6.52 -10.71 -3.14
N VAL A 82 6.01 -10.79 -1.91
CA VAL A 82 6.79 -10.48 -0.71
C VAL A 82 7.97 -11.42 -0.56
N LEU A 83 7.74 -12.73 -0.71
CA LEU A 83 8.80 -13.73 -0.64
C LEU A 83 9.95 -13.41 -1.60
N VAL A 84 9.61 -13.22 -2.87
CA VAL A 84 10.61 -13.06 -3.93
C VAL A 84 11.31 -11.70 -3.83
N SER A 85 10.55 -10.62 -3.73
CA SER A 85 11.13 -9.26 -3.72
C SER A 85 12.02 -9.02 -2.51
N LEU A 86 11.59 -9.49 -1.33
CA LEU A 86 12.36 -9.29 -0.12
C LEU A 86 13.59 -10.21 -0.06
N SER A 87 13.48 -11.47 -0.54
CA SER A 87 14.65 -12.36 -0.65
C SER A 87 15.71 -11.80 -1.58
N LEU A 88 15.32 -11.29 -2.75
CA LEU A 88 16.24 -10.64 -3.68
C LEU A 88 16.86 -9.36 -3.10
N ALA A 89 16.07 -8.55 -2.40
CA ALA A 89 16.56 -7.35 -1.73
C ALA A 89 17.62 -7.70 -0.67
N MET A 90 17.38 -8.71 0.16
CA MET A 90 18.35 -9.17 1.17
C MET A 90 19.59 -9.81 0.56
N CYS A 91 19.43 -10.57 -0.52
CA CYS A 91 20.54 -11.16 -1.26
C CYS A 91 21.49 -10.10 -1.87
N SER A 92 20.97 -8.92 -2.20
CA SER A 92 21.75 -7.84 -2.80
C SER A 92 22.57 -7.02 -1.79
N ILE A 93 22.41 -7.27 -0.49
CA ILE A 93 23.18 -6.59 0.56
C ILE A 93 24.61 -7.14 0.55
N SER A 94 25.54 -6.36 0.00
CA SER A 94 26.92 -6.79 -0.18
C SER A 94 27.67 -6.96 1.15
N SER A 95 28.49 -8.02 1.23
CA SER A 95 29.21 -8.47 2.43
C SER A 95 30.55 -7.77 2.70
N SER A 96 30.97 -6.75 1.92
CA SER A 96 32.21 -6.05 2.22
C SER A 96 32.06 -5.23 3.51
N SER A 97 33.07 -5.24 4.38
CA SER A 97 33.05 -4.55 5.69
C SER A 97 32.79 -3.04 5.58
N LYS A 98 33.19 -2.43 4.48
CA LYS A 98 32.95 -1.02 4.14
C LYS A 98 31.48 -0.79 3.74
N LEU A 99 30.94 -1.68 2.93
CA LEU A 99 29.56 -1.67 2.49
C LEU A 99 28.58 -2.05 3.62
N GLY A 100 28.98 -2.93 4.53
CA GLY A 100 28.22 -3.24 5.75
C GLY A 100 27.99 -2.03 6.64
N ARG A 101 28.95 -1.13 6.76
CA ARG A 101 28.81 0.13 7.50
C ARG A 101 27.85 1.11 6.79
N ILE A 102 27.94 1.20 5.47
CA ILE A 102 27.01 2.01 4.65
C ILE A 102 25.59 1.43 4.79
N ALA A 103 25.44 0.11 4.63
CA ALA A 103 24.16 -0.57 4.76
C ALA A 103 23.52 -0.35 6.13
N GLY A 104 24.27 -0.55 7.22
CA GLY A 104 23.76 -0.35 8.58
C GLY A 104 23.30 1.09 8.84
N ARG A 105 24.07 2.09 8.40
CA ARG A 105 23.69 3.51 8.52
C ARG A 105 22.48 3.85 7.65
N THR A 106 22.39 3.29 6.46
CA THR A 106 21.27 3.49 5.54
C THR A 106 19.98 2.90 6.12
N LEU A 107 20.02 1.66 6.60
CA LEU A 107 18.87 1.00 7.21
C LEU A 107 18.41 1.74 8.48
N LEU A 108 19.36 2.19 9.32
CA LEU A 108 19.04 3.01 10.48
C LEU A 108 18.37 4.33 10.06
N GLY A 109 18.89 5.00 9.03
CA GLY A 109 18.30 6.21 8.47
C GLY A 109 16.88 5.97 7.95
N PHE A 110 16.66 4.89 7.19
CA PHE A 110 15.34 4.52 6.72
C PHE A 110 14.38 4.26 7.89
N PHE A 111 14.82 3.51 8.89
CA PHE A 111 14.03 3.25 10.09
C PHE A 111 13.63 4.55 10.82
N CYS A 112 14.57 5.48 11.01
CA CYS A 112 14.27 6.78 11.61
C CYS A 112 13.22 7.56 10.80
N PHE A 113 13.32 7.56 9.47
CA PHE A 113 12.32 8.21 8.63
C PHE A 113 10.95 7.52 8.69
N TYR A 114 10.91 6.19 8.79
CA TYR A 114 9.66 5.44 9.01
C TYR A 114 8.99 5.84 10.32
N VAL A 115 9.75 5.83 11.42
CA VAL A 115 9.22 6.20 12.74
C VAL A 115 8.68 7.63 12.74
N VAL A 116 9.43 8.59 12.19
CA VAL A 116 8.97 9.99 12.07
C VAL A 116 7.70 10.09 11.23
N GLY A 117 7.68 9.44 10.07
CA GLY A 117 6.50 9.43 9.18
C GLY A 117 5.27 8.80 9.83
N ALA A 118 5.44 7.65 10.47
CA ALA A 118 4.39 6.94 11.19
C ALA A 118 3.83 7.75 12.37
N CYS A 119 4.72 8.35 13.19
CA CYS A 119 4.31 9.19 14.32
C CYS A 119 3.48 10.39 13.87
N ILE A 120 3.95 11.12 12.84
CA ILE A 120 3.23 12.29 12.33
C ILE A 120 1.89 11.87 11.72
N ALA A 121 1.88 10.83 10.89
CA ALA A 121 0.66 10.31 10.29
C ALA A 121 -0.34 9.80 11.36
N GLY A 122 0.16 9.09 12.37
CA GLY A 122 -0.65 8.62 13.49
C GLY A 122 -1.29 9.75 14.29
N ILE A 123 -0.51 10.79 14.62
CA ILE A 123 -1.02 11.98 15.32
C ILE A 123 -2.10 12.68 14.51
N VAL A 124 -1.86 12.91 13.20
CA VAL A 124 -2.84 13.58 12.33
C VAL A 124 -4.08 12.72 12.13
N ALA A 125 -3.93 11.43 11.85
CA ALA A 125 -5.06 10.51 11.66
C ALA A 125 -5.91 10.41 12.94
N PHE A 126 -5.26 10.32 14.12
CA PHE A 126 -5.96 10.29 15.40
C PHE A 126 -6.67 11.61 15.69
N ALA A 127 -6.05 12.75 15.41
CA ALA A 127 -6.68 14.06 15.54
C ALA A 127 -7.92 14.19 14.64
N MET A 128 -7.85 13.72 13.39
CA MET A 128 -8.98 13.68 12.48
C MET A 128 -10.10 12.74 12.97
N LYS A 129 -9.74 11.55 13.51
CA LYS A 129 -10.70 10.67 14.19
C LYS A 129 -11.40 11.42 15.33
N SER A 130 -10.64 12.05 16.21
CA SER A 130 -11.18 12.78 17.38
C SER A 130 -12.06 13.97 16.99
N ALA A 131 -11.77 14.60 15.86
CA ALA A 131 -12.59 15.67 15.28
C ALA A 131 -13.85 15.15 14.53
N GLY A 132 -14.05 13.83 14.44
CA GLY A 132 -15.23 13.23 13.85
C GLY A 132 -15.21 13.09 12.33
N PHE A 133 -14.08 13.35 11.67
CA PHE A 133 -13.98 13.24 10.20
C PHE A 133 -14.17 11.82 9.67
N PHE A 134 -13.97 10.80 10.51
CA PHE A 134 -14.08 9.38 10.13
C PHE A 134 -15.36 8.72 10.66
N ASN A 135 -16.32 9.51 11.15
CA ASN A 135 -17.57 9.00 11.70
C ASN A 135 -18.48 8.45 10.60
N VAL A 136 -18.30 7.18 10.30
CA VAL A 136 -19.18 6.37 9.46
C VAL A 136 -19.17 4.96 10.05
N LYS A 137 -20.30 4.27 10.01
CA LYS A 137 -20.40 2.88 10.47
C LYS A 137 -20.39 1.95 9.25
N LEU A 138 -19.40 1.07 9.18
CA LEU A 138 -19.45 -0.02 8.22
C LEU A 138 -20.57 -0.99 8.60
N PRO A 139 -21.26 -1.57 7.63
CA PRO A 139 -22.25 -2.61 7.90
C PRO A 139 -21.60 -3.82 8.58
N ALA A 140 -22.36 -4.49 9.44
CA ALA A 140 -21.88 -5.66 10.18
C ALA A 140 -21.30 -6.77 9.27
N GLU A 141 -21.79 -6.89 8.04
CA GLU A 141 -21.30 -7.83 7.03
C GLU A 141 -19.88 -7.55 6.56
N ALA A 142 -19.40 -6.30 6.64
CA ALA A 142 -18.04 -5.92 6.27
C ALA A 142 -17.02 -6.14 7.42
N VAL A 143 -17.49 -6.44 8.61
CA VAL A 143 -16.68 -6.52 9.84
C VAL A 143 -16.42 -7.98 10.28
N THR A 144 -16.91 -8.96 9.53
CA THR A 144 -16.88 -10.39 9.92
C THR A 144 -15.47 -10.99 10.11
N GLU A 145 -14.39 -10.27 9.80
CA GLU A 145 -13.02 -10.71 10.07
C GLU A 145 -12.23 -9.82 11.06
N ALA A 146 -12.90 -8.88 11.74
CA ALA A 146 -12.24 -8.10 12.78
C ALA A 146 -12.01 -9.01 13.99
N ALA A 147 -10.79 -9.53 14.11
CA ALA A 147 -10.34 -10.23 15.31
C ALA A 147 -10.63 -9.35 16.54
N THR A 148 -11.27 -9.93 17.53
CA THR A 148 -11.47 -9.30 18.84
C THR A 148 -10.10 -8.92 19.41
N LEU A 149 -9.84 -7.61 19.49
CA LEU A 149 -8.58 -7.05 20.01
C LEU A 149 -8.43 -7.21 21.53
N ASP A 150 -9.37 -7.91 22.19
CA ASP A 150 -9.51 -7.91 23.63
C ASP A 150 -8.35 -8.53 24.43
N GLN A 151 -7.38 -9.19 23.80
CA GLN A 151 -6.18 -9.72 24.50
C GLN A 151 -4.95 -9.83 23.60
N PHE A 152 -4.66 -8.84 22.78
CA PHE A 152 -3.47 -8.86 21.94
C PHE A 152 -2.22 -8.48 22.75
N ASN A 153 -1.32 -9.44 22.96
CA ASN A 153 0.02 -9.14 23.49
C ASN A 153 0.96 -8.82 22.31
N PRO A 154 1.45 -7.58 22.18
CA PRO A 154 2.37 -7.20 21.09
C PRO A 154 3.62 -8.07 21.01
N LEU A 155 4.10 -8.58 22.15
CA LEU A 155 5.28 -9.46 22.21
C LEU A 155 5.00 -10.84 21.60
N ALA A 156 3.75 -11.30 21.60
CA ALA A 156 3.37 -12.56 20.93
C ALA A 156 3.61 -12.48 19.42
N THR A 157 3.50 -11.29 18.83
CA THR A 157 3.79 -11.05 17.40
C THR A 157 5.24 -11.39 17.05
N ILE A 158 6.19 -11.12 17.96
CA ILE A 158 7.61 -11.44 17.75
C ILE A 158 7.81 -12.96 17.66
N VAL A 159 7.12 -13.72 18.52
CA VAL A 159 7.20 -15.19 18.54
C VAL A 159 6.51 -15.77 17.32
N THR A 160 5.31 -15.29 16.98
CA THR A 160 4.53 -15.80 15.85
C THR A 160 5.08 -15.35 14.49
N ALA A 161 5.92 -14.31 14.45
CA ALA A 161 6.63 -13.89 13.25
C ALA A 161 7.57 -14.99 12.72
N VAL A 162 8.12 -15.84 13.59
CA VAL A 162 8.93 -16.99 13.19
C VAL A 162 8.01 -18.20 13.03
N PRO A 163 7.71 -18.66 11.80
CA PRO A 163 6.78 -19.76 11.61
C PRO A 163 7.40 -21.10 12.04
N SER A 164 6.62 -21.93 12.70
CA SER A 164 7.02 -23.30 13.01
C SER A 164 7.06 -24.23 11.78
N ASN A 165 6.38 -23.82 10.71
CA ASN A 165 6.33 -24.53 9.43
C ASN A 165 6.21 -23.51 8.28
N ILE A 166 7.09 -23.64 7.28
CA ILE A 166 7.10 -22.77 6.09
C ILE A 166 5.79 -22.89 5.30
N GLY A 167 5.22 -24.10 5.20
CA GLY A 167 3.95 -24.32 4.50
C GLY A 167 2.80 -23.53 5.10
N THR A 168 2.71 -23.45 6.42
CA THR A 168 1.66 -22.65 7.10
C THR A 168 1.85 -21.15 6.89
N ALA A 169 3.09 -20.67 6.79
CA ALA A 169 3.36 -19.27 6.47
C ALA A 169 2.81 -18.86 5.10
N PHE A 170 2.83 -19.77 4.12
CA PHE A 170 2.37 -19.50 2.75
C PHE A 170 0.88 -19.76 2.53
N SER A 171 0.17 -20.35 3.48
CA SER A 171 -1.23 -20.76 3.33
C SER A 171 -2.24 -19.62 3.51
N SER A 172 -1.85 -18.50 4.10
CA SER A 172 -2.74 -17.37 4.40
C SER A 172 -2.04 -16.02 4.31
N ASN A 173 -2.75 -15.03 3.77
CA ASN A 173 -2.29 -13.64 3.78
C ASN A 173 -2.24 -13.04 5.20
N ASN A 174 -2.92 -13.63 6.17
CA ASN A 174 -2.83 -13.20 7.57
C ASN A 174 -1.46 -13.55 8.19
N SER A 175 -0.71 -14.46 7.58
CA SER A 175 0.63 -14.87 8.01
C SER A 175 1.76 -14.13 7.30
N ILE A 176 1.49 -12.94 6.72
CA ILE A 176 2.46 -12.21 5.89
C ILE A 176 3.76 -11.89 6.66
N LEU A 177 3.69 -11.62 7.96
CA LEU A 177 4.87 -11.38 8.80
C LEU A 177 5.78 -12.61 8.85
N ALA A 178 5.21 -13.80 8.89
CA ALA A 178 5.97 -15.04 8.82
C ALA A 178 6.64 -15.22 7.44
N VAL A 179 5.94 -14.85 6.35
CA VAL A 179 6.53 -14.82 5.00
C VAL A 179 7.71 -13.85 4.93
N VAL A 180 7.59 -12.67 5.53
CA VAL A 180 8.68 -11.68 5.62
C VAL A 180 9.90 -12.27 6.31
N VAL A 181 9.74 -12.93 7.45
CA VAL A 181 10.88 -13.57 8.17
C VAL A 181 11.52 -14.67 7.32
N VAL A 182 10.73 -15.53 6.69
CA VAL A 182 11.25 -16.55 5.78
C VAL A 182 12.01 -15.92 4.61
N ALA A 183 11.49 -14.86 4.02
CA ALA A 183 12.14 -14.17 2.92
C ALA A 183 13.47 -13.52 3.32
N ILE A 184 13.54 -12.91 4.51
CA ILE A 184 14.78 -12.34 5.06
C ILE A 184 15.82 -13.45 5.27
N VAL A 185 15.44 -14.53 5.92
CA VAL A 185 16.35 -15.68 6.18
C VAL A 185 16.86 -16.25 4.86
N LEU A 186 15.96 -16.51 3.90
CA LEU A 186 16.32 -17.01 2.58
C LEU A 186 17.32 -16.07 1.88
N GLY A 187 17.03 -14.78 1.83
CA GLY A 187 17.87 -13.80 1.17
C GLY A 187 19.24 -13.64 1.82
N LEU A 188 19.31 -13.67 3.16
CA LEU A 188 20.59 -13.64 3.89
C LEU A 188 21.42 -14.93 3.66
N CYS A 189 20.78 -16.11 3.64
CA CYS A 189 21.45 -17.36 3.31
C CYS A 189 21.97 -17.35 1.86
N MET A 190 21.17 -16.85 0.92
CA MET A 190 21.61 -16.69 -0.47
C MET A 190 22.81 -15.76 -0.57
N ASN A 191 22.80 -14.64 0.15
CA ASN A 191 23.92 -13.71 0.20
C ASN A 191 25.19 -14.37 0.76
N ALA A 192 25.07 -15.16 1.83
CA ALA A 192 26.21 -15.88 2.43
C ALA A 192 26.79 -16.97 1.52
N LEU A 193 25.99 -17.59 0.66
CA LEU A 193 26.42 -18.61 -0.29
C LEU A 193 27.07 -18.04 -1.56
N GLY A 194 26.84 -16.74 -1.83
CA GLY A 194 27.42 -16.03 -2.98
C GLY A 194 27.05 -16.67 -4.33
N ASP A 195 28.02 -16.79 -5.22
CA ASP A 195 27.84 -17.23 -6.62
C ASP A 195 27.24 -18.66 -6.75
N LYS A 196 27.35 -19.47 -5.69
CA LYS A 196 26.79 -20.84 -5.69
C LYS A 196 25.28 -20.88 -5.91
N VAL A 197 24.59 -19.82 -5.55
CA VAL A 197 23.11 -19.72 -5.65
C VAL A 197 22.63 -18.81 -6.80
N ASP A 198 23.51 -18.40 -7.71
CA ASP A 198 23.13 -17.61 -8.87
C ASP A 198 21.99 -18.22 -9.70
N PRO A 199 21.93 -19.55 -9.91
CA PRO A 199 20.78 -20.16 -10.59
C PRO A 199 19.46 -19.90 -9.86
N LEU A 200 19.45 -20.01 -8.53
CA LEU A 200 18.26 -19.75 -7.70
C LEU A 200 17.87 -18.28 -7.75
N LYS A 201 18.86 -17.38 -7.71
CA LYS A 201 18.61 -15.94 -7.84
C LYS A 201 17.92 -15.60 -9.16
N LYS A 202 18.40 -16.16 -10.30
CA LYS A 202 17.76 -16.00 -11.60
C LYS A 202 16.34 -16.54 -11.63
N VAL A 203 16.06 -17.67 -10.98
CA VAL A 203 14.70 -18.21 -10.87
C VAL A 203 13.79 -17.23 -10.11
N LEU A 204 14.26 -16.66 -9.00
CA LEU A 204 13.50 -15.67 -8.25
C LEU A 204 13.28 -14.37 -9.06
N GLU A 205 14.30 -13.89 -9.78
CA GLU A 205 14.16 -12.74 -10.67
C GLU A 205 13.09 -12.97 -11.75
N ASN A 206 13.15 -14.11 -12.44
CA ASN A 206 12.15 -14.47 -13.45
C ASN A 206 10.74 -14.61 -12.84
N PHE A 207 10.65 -15.18 -11.63
CA PHE A 207 9.37 -15.30 -10.93
C PHE A 207 8.80 -13.94 -10.53
N SER A 208 9.67 -13.01 -10.09
CA SER A 208 9.29 -11.62 -9.85
C SER A 208 8.71 -10.97 -11.10
N ASP A 209 9.34 -11.18 -12.26
CA ASP A 209 8.87 -10.64 -13.53
C ASP A 209 7.50 -11.21 -13.93
N ILE A 210 7.26 -12.49 -13.71
CA ILE A 210 5.96 -13.14 -13.93
C ILE A 210 4.88 -12.51 -13.05
N ILE A 211 5.15 -12.34 -11.75
CA ILE A 211 4.21 -11.72 -10.80
C ILE A 211 3.91 -10.28 -11.22
N ASN A 212 4.94 -9.51 -11.57
CA ASN A 212 4.78 -8.13 -12.02
C ASN A 212 3.98 -8.03 -13.33
N LEU A 213 4.16 -8.95 -14.27
CA LEU A 213 3.36 -9.03 -15.49
C LEU A 213 1.89 -9.33 -15.17
N TYR A 214 1.64 -10.30 -14.28
CA TYR A 214 0.30 -10.66 -13.80
C TYR A 214 -0.40 -9.46 -13.14
N LEU A 215 0.26 -8.80 -12.19
CA LEU A 215 -0.27 -7.61 -11.51
C LEU A 215 -0.54 -6.48 -12.49
N THR A 216 0.37 -6.26 -13.44
CA THR A 216 0.21 -5.24 -14.49
C THR A 216 -1.01 -5.51 -15.34
N PHE A 217 -1.24 -6.77 -15.72
CA PHE A 217 -2.46 -7.18 -16.44
C PHE A 217 -3.70 -6.94 -15.60
N LEU A 218 -3.71 -7.42 -14.37
CA LEU A 218 -4.85 -7.33 -13.46
C LEU A 218 -5.25 -5.87 -13.20
N ILE A 219 -4.28 -5.03 -12.85
CA ILE A 219 -4.52 -3.61 -12.53
C ILE A 219 -4.95 -2.85 -13.78
N ASN A 220 -4.28 -3.05 -14.91
CA ASN A 220 -4.49 -2.20 -16.09
C ASN A 220 -5.69 -2.61 -16.93
N LYS A 221 -6.06 -3.89 -16.93
CA LYS A 221 -7.15 -4.43 -17.76
C LYS A 221 -8.42 -4.69 -16.96
N VAL A 222 -8.28 -5.35 -15.82
CA VAL A 222 -9.42 -5.71 -14.97
C VAL A 222 -9.78 -4.58 -14.00
N GLY A 223 -8.74 -3.88 -13.48
CA GLY A 223 -8.88 -2.84 -12.47
C GLY A 223 -9.95 -1.78 -12.76
N PRO A 224 -9.99 -1.14 -13.95
CA PRO A 224 -11.02 -0.13 -14.23
C PRO A 224 -12.45 -0.69 -14.11
N VAL A 225 -12.71 -1.89 -14.63
CA VAL A 225 -14.04 -2.53 -14.54
C VAL A 225 -14.38 -2.88 -13.10
N ALA A 226 -13.41 -3.45 -12.38
CA ALA A 226 -13.60 -3.82 -10.98
C ALA A 226 -13.83 -2.60 -10.07
N ILE A 227 -13.05 -1.52 -10.26
CA ILE A 227 -13.22 -0.26 -9.53
C ILE A 227 -14.62 0.32 -9.80
N PHE A 228 -15.07 0.35 -11.05
CA PHE A 228 -16.41 0.78 -11.38
C PHE A 228 -17.48 -0.05 -10.63
N CYS A 229 -17.36 -1.38 -10.64
CA CYS A 229 -18.31 -2.26 -9.98
C CYS A 229 -18.29 -2.09 -8.45
N LEU A 230 -17.10 -2.03 -7.83
CA LEU A 230 -16.93 -1.88 -6.39
C LEU A 230 -17.49 -0.55 -5.91
N ILE A 231 -17.15 0.55 -6.57
CA ILE A 231 -17.63 1.88 -6.23
C ILE A 231 -19.14 1.99 -6.41
N SER A 232 -19.67 1.53 -7.57
CA SER A 232 -21.13 1.50 -7.82
C SER A 232 -21.87 0.73 -6.74
N ARG A 233 -21.38 -0.46 -6.38
CA ARG A 233 -21.95 -1.29 -5.32
C ARG A 233 -21.94 -0.57 -3.97
N THR A 234 -20.80 0.01 -3.59
CA THR A 234 -20.65 0.69 -2.30
C THR A 234 -21.68 1.81 -2.14
N PHE A 235 -21.81 2.68 -3.14
CA PHE A 235 -22.75 3.79 -3.03
C PHE A 235 -24.22 3.40 -3.25
N ALA A 236 -24.50 2.38 -4.04
CA ALA A 236 -25.86 1.86 -4.21
C ALA A 236 -26.41 1.23 -2.92
N ILE A 237 -25.56 0.49 -2.18
CA ILE A 237 -25.98 -0.20 -0.96
C ILE A 237 -25.93 0.73 0.25
N TYR A 238 -24.80 1.40 0.46
CA TYR A 238 -24.47 2.10 1.69
C TYR A 238 -24.76 3.62 1.64
N GLY A 239 -24.94 4.19 0.43
CA GLY A 239 -25.31 5.59 0.29
C GLY A 239 -24.14 6.57 0.28
N ALA A 240 -24.51 7.88 0.27
CA ALA A 240 -23.55 8.98 0.14
C ALA A 240 -22.83 9.34 1.45
N GLU A 241 -23.24 8.81 2.59
CA GLU A 241 -22.66 9.11 3.91
C GLU A 241 -21.18 8.68 4.02
N TYR A 242 -20.74 7.75 3.16
CA TYR A 242 -19.36 7.31 3.07
C TYR A 242 -18.44 8.29 2.30
N LEU A 243 -19.00 9.20 1.51
CA LEU A 243 -18.23 10.14 0.69
C LEU A 243 -17.38 11.09 1.52
N ALA A 244 -17.98 11.72 2.52
CA ALA A 244 -17.27 12.71 3.34
C ALA A 244 -16.13 12.09 4.15
N PRO A 245 -16.31 10.97 4.87
CA PRO A 245 -15.23 10.28 5.56
C PRO A 245 -14.15 9.75 4.63
N ALA A 246 -14.52 9.19 3.47
CA ALA A 246 -13.54 8.73 2.47
C ALA A 246 -12.73 9.90 1.88
N ALA A 247 -13.38 11.01 1.56
CA ALA A 247 -12.70 12.22 1.11
C ALA A 247 -11.77 12.78 2.20
N ALA A 248 -12.22 12.81 3.47
CA ALA A 248 -11.40 13.23 4.59
C ALA A 248 -10.14 12.35 4.75
N TYR A 249 -10.29 11.02 4.64
CA TYR A 249 -9.17 10.09 4.62
C TYR A 249 -8.16 10.41 3.51
N ILE A 250 -8.63 10.56 2.26
CA ILE A 250 -7.76 10.81 1.10
C ILE A 250 -7.05 12.17 1.24
N VAL A 251 -7.80 13.23 1.52
CA VAL A 251 -7.26 14.59 1.65
C VAL A 251 -6.31 14.69 2.83
N GLY A 252 -6.66 14.11 3.97
CA GLY A 252 -5.80 14.09 5.16
C GLY A 252 -4.47 13.39 4.92
N ALA A 253 -4.50 12.20 4.30
CA ALA A 253 -3.30 11.47 3.95
C ALA A 253 -2.44 12.23 2.93
N MET A 254 -3.04 12.79 1.89
CA MET A 254 -2.33 13.58 0.87
C MET A 254 -1.68 14.85 1.45
N LEU A 255 -2.40 15.59 2.30
CA LEU A 255 -1.84 16.78 2.96
C LEU A 255 -0.70 16.41 3.90
N THR A 256 -0.82 15.33 4.66
CA THR A 256 0.24 14.84 5.53
C THR A 256 1.49 14.46 4.74
N LEU A 257 1.33 13.72 3.64
CA LEU A 257 2.43 13.39 2.72
C LEU A 257 3.09 14.64 2.15
N PHE A 258 2.29 15.61 1.72
CA PHE A 258 2.80 16.87 1.18
C PHE A 258 3.63 17.62 2.23
N VAL A 259 3.12 17.75 3.46
CA VAL A 259 3.83 18.39 4.57
C VAL A 259 5.14 17.66 4.88
N LEU A 260 5.14 16.34 4.93
CA LEU A 260 6.36 15.56 5.16
C LEU A 260 7.43 15.83 4.09
N VAL A 261 7.05 15.82 2.82
CA VAL A 261 7.99 16.01 1.70
C VAL A 261 8.52 17.43 1.63
N VAL A 262 7.66 18.45 1.90
CA VAL A 262 8.03 19.86 1.70
C VAL A 262 8.67 20.49 2.95
N THR A 263 8.40 19.95 4.14
CA THR A 263 8.90 20.52 5.39
C THR A 263 9.82 19.58 6.15
N ILE A 264 9.29 18.44 6.60
CA ILE A 264 9.97 17.58 7.58
C ILE A 264 11.25 16.98 7.02
N TYR A 265 11.22 16.40 5.83
CA TYR A 265 12.41 15.81 5.21
C TYR A 265 13.49 16.84 4.88
N PRO A 266 13.17 17.98 4.24
CA PRO A 266 14.17 19.04 4.00
C PRO A 266 14.78 19.62 5.30
N ILE A 267 13.96 19.80 6.33
CA ILE A 267 14.45 20.25 7.65
C ILE A 267 15.39 19.19 8.25
N GLY A 268 14.99 17.91 8.23
CA GLY A 268 15.81 16.81 8.71
C GLY A 268 17.17 16.73 8.00
N ILE A 269 17.17 16.91 6.67
CA ILE A 269 18.43 16.97 5.89
C ILE A 269 19.22 18.22 6.27
N GLY A 270 18.60 19.37 6.43
CA GLY A 270 19.27 20.59 6.86
C GLY A 270 19.97 20.42 8.21
N LEU A 271 19.29 19.80 9.17
CA LEU A 271 19.84 19.56 10.53
C LEU A 271 21.00 18.55 10.53
N THR A 272 20.94 17.53 9.66
CA THR A 272 21.95 16.45 9.64
C THR A 272 23.14 16.75 8.75
N THR A 273 22.97 17.53 7.69
CA THR A 273 24.00 17.77 6.68
C THR A 273 24.45 19.22 6.59
N GLY A 274 23.72 20.15 7.21
CA GLY A 274 23.95 21.60 7.06
C GLY A 274 23.50 22.17 5.71
N LEU A 275 22.89 21.37 4.83
CA LEU A 275 22.34 21.85 3.55
C LEU A 275 21.10 22.70 3.78
N SER A 276 20.98 23.82 3.03
CA SER A 276 19.78 24.63 3.09
C SER A 276 18.54 23.81 2.62
N PRO A 277 17.49 23.68 3.44
CA PRO A 277 16.26 22.97 3.09
C PRO A 277 15.66 23.43 1.76
N MET A 278 15.65 24.72 1.49
CA MET A 278 15.11 25.30 0.26
C MET A 278 15.97 24.98 -0.97
N LYS A 279 17.31 24.98 -0.82
CA LYS A 279 18.20 24.55 -1.91
C LYS A 279 18.03 23.07 -2.22
N PHE A 280 17.87 22.24 -1.20
CA PHE A 280 17.59 20.82 -1.36
C PHE A 280 16.26 20.61 -2.10
N LEU A 281 15.17 21.22 -1.65
CA LEU A 281 13.86 21.14 -2.31
C LEU A 281 13.90 21.51 -3.80
N LYS A 282 14.57 22.61 -4.14
CA LYS A 282 14.71 23.04 -5.53
C LYS A 282 15.42 21.99 -6.40
N LYS A 283 16.43 21.30 -5.85
CA LYS A 283 17.18 20.28 -6.58
C LYS A 283 16.36 19.02 -6.78
N ILE A 284 15.63 18.56 -5.75
CA ILE A 284 14.83 17.34 -5.83
C ILE A 284 13.46 17.51 -6.46
N ALA A 285 12.97 18.75 -6.64
CA ALA A 285 11.63 19.01 -7.17
C ALA A 285 11.37 18.29 -8.50
N LYS A 286 12.33 18.30 -9.42
CA LYS A 286 12.21 17.58 -10.71
C LYS A 286 12.07 16.08 -10.54
N VAL A 287 12.74 15.47 -9.55
CA VAL A 287 12.63 14.05 -9.23
C VAL A 287 11.24 13.78 -8.64
N GLY A 288 10.77 14.66 -7.74
CA GLY A 288 9.44 14.56 -7.15
C GLY A 288 8.32 14.67 -8.20
N VAL A 289 8.39 15.63 -9.11
CA VAL A 289 7.41 15.78 -10.20
C VAL A 289 7.45 14.58 -11.14
N PHE A 290 8.64 14.09 -11.48
CA PHE A 290 8.78 12.89 -12.31
C PHE A 290 8.22 11.64 -11.60
N GLY A 291 8.50 11.49 -10.30
CA GLY A 291 7.96 10.39 -9.48
C GLY A 291 6.44 10.43 -9.38
N PHE A 292 5.87 11.59 -9.17
CA PHE A 292 4.43 11.80 -9.14
C PHE A 292 3.77 11.45 -10.49
N SER A 293 4.38 11.87 -11.60
CA SER A 293 3.82 11.63 -12.94
C SER A 293 3.98 10.18 -13.40
N THR A 294 5.06 9.50 -13.01
CA THR A 294 5.31 8.10 -13.40
C THR A 294 4.69 7.09 -12.44
N ASN A 295 4.39 7.51 -11.21
CA ASN A 295 3.93 6.62 -10.12
C ASN A 295 4.83 5.37 -9.98
N SER A 296 6.14 5.53 -10.18
CA SER A 296 7.11 4.44 -10.20
C SER A 296 8.46 4.87 -9.66
N SER A 297 8.84 4.36 -8.50
CA SER A 297 10.16 4.59 -7.90
C SER A 297 11.28 4.07 -8.81
N ALA A 298 11.06 2.93 -9.48
CA ALA A 298 12.03 2.36 -10.40
C ALA A 298 12.28 3.26 -11.62
N ALA A 299 11.24 3.87 -12.17
CA ALA A 299 11.39 4.81 -13.28
C ALA A 299 12.15 6.08 -12.88
N CYS A 300 12.07 6.47 -11.59
CA CYS A 300 12.77 7.65 -11.06
C CYS A 300 14.24 7.41 -10.80
N LEU A 301 14.67 6.16 -10.67
CA LEU A 301 16.02 5.81 -10.24
C LEU A 301 17.13 6.49 -11.06
N PRO A 302 17.11 6.50 -12.41
CA PRO A 302 18.16 7.16 -13.18
C PRO A 302 18.23 8.67 -12.96
N LEU A 303 17.08 9.34 -12.88
CA LEU A 303 17.01 10.78 -12.63
C LEU A 303 17.46 11.12 -11.22
N ASN A 304 17.04 10.32 -10.23
CA ASN A 304 17.41 10.49 -8.84
C ASN A 304 18.93 10.27 -8.65
N THR A 305 19.49 9.24 -9.28
CA THR A 305 20.94 8.96 -9.28
C THR A 305 21.72 10.16 -9.80
N ARG A 306 21.37 10.69 -10.96
CA ARG A 306 22.01 11.90 -11.50
C ARG A 306 21.90 13.10 -10.58
N THR A 307 20.72 13.33 -10.01
CA THR A 307 20.50 14.45 -9.09
C THR A 307 21.38 14.31 -7.82
N CYS A 308 21.51 13.10 -7.29
CA CYS A 308 22.35 12.86 -6.12
C CYS A 308 23.85 13.06 -6.43
N LEU A 309 24.33 12.56 -7.56
CA LEU A 309 25.74 12.66 -7.96
C LEU A 309 26.10 14.10 -8.37
N ASP A 310 25.38 14.66 -9.33
CA ASP A 310 25.78 15.88 -10.03
C ASP A 310 25.37 17.14 -9.27
N GLU A 311 24.28 17.10 -8.50
CA GLU A 311 23.73 18.30 -7.88
C GLU A 311 23.85 18.30 -6.36
N LEU A 312 23.71 17.13 -5.72
CA LEU A 312 23.84 17.02 -4.25
C LEU A 312 25.24 16.67 -3.80
N GLY A 313 26.13 16.23 -4.72
CA GLY A 313 27.52 15.90 -4.42
C GLY A 313 27.68 14.59 -3.63
N CYS A 314 26.72 13.68 -3.73
CA CYS A 314 26.82 12.37 -3.10
C CYS A 314 27.87 11.50 -3.82
N SER A 315 28.58 10.65 -3.08
CA SER A 315 29.55 9.73 -3.69
C SER A 315 28.86 8.64 -4.50
N GLN A 316 29.51 8.18 -5.56
CA GLN A 316 29.02 7.08 -6.40
C GLN A 316 28.76 5.80 -5.58
N GLU A 317 29.67 5.50 -4.63
CA GLU A 317 29.60 4.31 -3.78
C GLU A 317 28.31 4.30 -2.93
N ILE A 318 27.99 5.42 -2.28
CA ILE A 318 26.78 5.57 -1.48
C ILE A 318 25.52 5.56 -2.36
N THR A 319 25.54 6.32 -3.44
CA THR A 319 24.39 6.48 -4.32
C THR A 319 23.97 5.17 -4.98
N SER A 320 24.95 4.37 -5.44
CA SER A 320 24.69 3.07 -6.09
C SER A 320 24.07 2.04 -5.14
N PHE A 321 24.28 2.17 -3.84
CA PHE A 321 23.69 1.27 -2.85
C PHE A 321 22.37 1.82 -2.30
N VAL A 322 22.36 3.09 -1.84
CA VAL A 322 21.25 3.67 -1.11
C VAL A 322 20.00 3.83 -1.97
N LEU A 323 20.15 4.26 -3.22
CA LEU A 323 18.97 4.55 -4.06
C LEU A 323 18.23 3.28 -4.52
N PRO A 324 18.90 2.23 -5.06
CA PRO A 324 18.21 0.99 -5.40
C PRO A 324 17.61 0.30 -4.17
N THR A 325 18.34 0.28 -3.04
CA THR A 325 17.84 -0.29 -1.79
C THR A 325 16.64 0.49 -1.26
N GLY A 326 16.72 1.81 -1.24
CA GLY A 326 15.63 2.68 -0.81
C GLY A 326 14.39 2.59 -1.68
N MET A 327 14.55 2.34 -2.97
CA MET A 327 13.43 2.14 -3.90
C MET A 327 12.51 0.98 -3.47
N THR A 328 13.07 -0.07 -2.86
CA THR A 328 12.32 -1.27 -2.45
C THR A 328 11.99 -1.27 -0.96
N ILE A 329 12.92 -0.84 -0.11
CA ILE A 329 12.79 -0.93 1.35
C ILE A 329 12.21 0.35 1.95
N ASN A 330 12.55 1.54 1.44
CA ASN A 330 12.11 2.81 2.02
C ASN A 330 10.80 3.33 1.37
N MET A 331 9.68 2.72 1.72
CA MET A 331 8.34 3.09 1.23
C MET A 331 7.57 3.95 2.26
N ASN A 332 8.17 5.02 2.74
CA ASN A 332 7.64 5.86 3.81
C ASN A 332 6.24 6.47 3.51
N GLY A 333 5.98 6.79 2.25
CA GLY A 333 4.64 7.24 1.81
C GLY A 333 3.55 6.19 2.06
N THR A 334 3.88 4.92 1.91
CA THR A 334 2.96 3.80 2.18
C THR A 334 2.65 3.71 3.68
N THR A 335 3.64 3.93 4.55
CA THR A 335 3.44 3.96 6.00
C THR A 335 2.42 5.02 6.40
N VAL A 336 2.53 6.24 5.86
CA VAL A 336 1.54 7.30 6.09
C VAL A 336 0.14 6.86 5.68
N MET A 337 0.01 6.29 4.49
CA MET A 337 -1.28 5.78 3.99
C MET A 337 -1.84 4.67 4.90
N HIS A 338 -1.02 3.76 5.38
CA HIS A 338 -1.44 2.70 6.30
C HIS A 338 -1.95 3.25 7.63
N MET A 339 -1.27 4.22 8.23
CA MET A 339 -1.71 4.85 9.49
C MET A 339 -3.11 5.48 9.35
N PHE A 340 -3.35 6.18 8.26
CA PHE A 340 -4.66 6.74 7.96
C PHE A 340 -5.70 5.65 7.66
N ALA A 341 -5.35 4.63 6.87
CA ALA A 341 -6.24 3.55 6.50
C ALA A 341 -6.70 2.75 7.72
N VAL A 342 -5.76 2.37 8.59
CA VAL A 342 -6.08 1.62 9.82
C VAL A 342 -6.94 2.45 10.76
N THR A 343 -6.63 3.74 10.95
CA THR A 343 -7.43 4.62 11.80
C THR A 343 -8.84 4.79 11.24
N PHE A 344 -8.97 4.98 9.92
CA PHE A 344 -10.26 5.13 9.25
C PHE A 344 -11.08 3.85 9.34
N ILE A 345 -10.50 2.70 8.96
CA ILE A 345 -11.20 1.41 8.95
C ILE A 345 -11.62 1.01 10.37
N ALA A 346 -10.74 1.12 11.35
CA ALA A 346 -11.06 0.79 12.73
C ALA A 346 -12.22 1.66 13.26
N THR A 347 -12.17 2.98 12.99
CA THR A 347 -13.26 3.89 13.39
C THR A 347 -14.58 3.53 12.71
N ALA A 348 -14.54 3.25 11.41
CA ALA A 348 -15.72 2.87 10.63
C ALA A 348 -16.29 1.50 11.04
N SER A 349 -15.44 0.59 11.53
CA SER A 349 -15.83 -0.72 12.07
C SER A 349 -16.31 -0.65 13.53
N GLY A 350 -16.32 0.53 14.14
CA GLY A 350 -16.69 0.69 15.54
C GLY A 350 -15.66 0.18 16.56
N ILE A 351 -14.42 -0.08 16.09
CA ILE A 351 -13.30 -0.48 16.94
C ILE A 351 -12.67 0.78 17.55
N ASP A 352 -12.61 0.86 18.85
CA ASP A 352 -11.97 1.99 19.51
C ASP A 352 -10.45 1.85 19.47
N ILE A 353 -9.85 2.58 18.53
CA ILE A 353 -8.40 2.61 18.37
C ILE A 353 -7.79 3.68 19.27
N THR A 354 -6.88 3.26 20.13
CA THR A 354 -6.12 4.13 21.02
C THR A 354 -4.78 4.54 20.42
N PRO A 355 -4.12 5.60 20.90
CA PRO A 355 -2.75 5.93 20.47
C PRO A 355 -1.76 4.77 20.66
N ALA A 356 -1.95 3.94 21.70
CA ALA A 356 -1.12 2.76 21.93
C ALA A 356 -1.27 1.71 20.83
N ASN A 357 -2.50 1.50 20.32
CA ASN A 357 -2.75 0.59 19.19
C ASN A 357 -2.09 1.11 17.90
N LEU A 358 -2.03 2.42 17.69
CA LEU A 358 -1.35 3.02 16.53
C LEU A 358 0.16 2.78 16.54
N ILE A 359 0.80 2.76 17.72
CA ILE A 359 2.21 2.41 17.85
C ILE A 359 2.47 0.96 17.41
N THR A 360 1.53 0.06 17.65
CA THR A 360 1.64 -1.35 17.23
C THR A 360 1.49 -1.52 15.71
N VAL A 361 0.77 -0.60 15.06
CA VAL A 361 0.56 -0.59 13.61
C VAL A 361 1.74 0.04 12.86
N ALA A 362 2.46 0.98 13.49
CA ALA A 362 3.63 1.69 12.96
C ALA A 362 4.89 0.83 12.86
#